data_4da582d4c284e890bcbc339902fbe60a
#
_entry.id   4da582d4c284e890bcbc339902fbe60a
#
_cell.length_a   1.000
_cell.length_b   1.000
_cell.length_c   1.000
_cell.angle_alpha   90.00
_cell.angle_beta   90.00
_cell.angle_gamma   90.00
#
_symmetry.space_group_name_H-M   'P 1'
#
loop_
_entity.id
_entity.type
_entity.pdbx_description
1 polymer ?
#
loop_
_entity_poly.entity_id
_entity_poly.type
_entity_poly.pdbx_seq_one_letter_code
_entity_poly.pdbx_strand_id
1 'polypeptide(L)'
;MNGLRAERSELRSDINVTPLIDVCLVLLIVFMVVTPLLVEHREVLLPKAEDPQPRPDDPKPFPIWIVFASPPGILAGPDARRMDPQEFFAAMQVLHESRPTARIALHADRRLDYGQVKAVLRAIHDAGFSDIGLLAEKKTKD
;
A
#
# COMPACT_ATOMS: atom_id res chain seq x y z
N MET A 1 -26.20 -74.65 26.44
CA MET A 1 -25.01 -73.78 26.31
C MET A 1 -25.37 -72.62 25.40
N ASN A 2 -25.81 -71.51 26.01
CA ASN A 2 -26.22 -70.31 25.30
C ASN A 2 -25.02 -69.39 25.11
N GLY A 3 -24.58 -69.28 23.88
CA GLY A 3 -23.59 -68.31 23.50
C GLY A 3 -24.23 -66.92 23.41
N LEU A 4 -23.95 -66.06 24.37
CA LEU A 4 -24.27 -64.64 24.31
C LEU A 4 -23.38 -63.97 23.26
N ARG A 5 -23.92 -63.72 22.08
CA ARG A 5 -23.35 -62.95 21.05
C ARG A 5 -23.46 -61.48 21.45
N ALA A 6 -22.43 -60.91 21.97
CA ALA A 6 -22.35 -59.48 22.24
C ALA A 6 -22.42 -58.74 20.92
N GLU A 7 -23.57 -58.11 20.66
CA GLU A 7 -23.68 -57.10 19.59
C GLU A 7 -22.83 -55.90 19.97
N ARG A 8 -21.72 -55.77 19.26
CA ARG A 8 -20.95 -54.50 19.26
C ARG A 8 -21.80 -53.50 18.50
N SER A 9 -22.50 -52.66 19.20
CA SER A 9 -23.07 -51.44 18.65
C SER A 9 -21.90 -50.55 18.21
N GLU A 10 -21.61 -50.55 16.92
CA GLU A 10 -20.74 -49.55 16.34
C GLU A 10 -21.42 -48.19 16.51
N LEU A 11 -20.93 -47.39 17.44
CA LEU A 11 -21.29 -45.98 17.58
C LEU A 11 -20.75 -45.25 16.34
N ARG A 12 -21.55 -45.18 15.31
CA ARG A 12 -21.33 -44.30 14.19
C ARG A 12 -21.56 -42.89 14.67
N SER A 13 -20.51 -42.22 15.03
CA SER A 13 -20.51 -40.77 15.27
C SER A 13 -20.42 -40.07 13.92
N ASP A 14 -21.55 -39.97 13.24
CA ASP A 14 -21.63 -39.12 12.05
C ASP A 14 -21.57 -37.67 12.51
N ILE A 15 -20.37 -37.07 12.36
CA ILE A 15 -20.18 -35.65 12.64
C ILE A 15 -20.94 -34.87 11.57
N ASN A 16 -21.98 -34.16 11.97
CA ASN A 16 -22.68 -33.26 11.07
C ASN A 16 -21.78 -32.04 10.80
N VAL A 17 -21.18 -32.00 9.61
CA VAL A 17 -20.24 -30.93 9.20
C VAL A 17 -20.95 -29.63 8.77
N THR A 18 -22.28 -29.68 8.63
CA THR A 18 -23.06 -28.52 8.19
C THR A 18 -22.87 -27.29 9.08
N PRO A 19 -22.91 -27.39 10.43
CA PRO A 19 -22.63 -26.24 11.30
C PRO A 19 -21.21 -25.73 11.17
N LEU A 20 -20.24 -26.60 10.91
CA LEU A 20 -18.83 -26.22 10.73
C LEU A 20 -18.63 -25.44 9.43
N ILE A 21 -19.26 -25.89 8.34
CA ILE A 21 -19.20 -25.20 7.05
C ILE A 21 -19.84 -23.82 7.15
N ASP A 22 -20.94 -23.67 7.84
CA ASP A 22 -21.63 -22.39 8.04
C ASP A 22 -20.73 -21.38 8.75
N VAL A 23 -20.11 -21.80 9.85
CA VAL A 23 -19.14 -20.94 10.57
C VAL A 23 -17.96 -20.56 9.67
N CYS A 24 -17.40 -21.49 8.90
CA CYS A 24 -16.31 -21.22 7.98
C CYS A 24 -16.72 -20.22 6.88
N LEU A 25 -17.93 -20.37 6.31
CA LEU A 25 -18.44 -19.43 5.31
C LEU A 25 -18.63 -18.02 5.87
N VAL A 26 -19.21 -17.92 7.07
CA VAL A 26 -19.42 -16.62 7.72
C VAL A 26 -18.08 -15.95 8.01
N LEU A 27 -17.09 -16.67 8.54
CA LEU A 27 -15.75 -16.14 8.76
C LEU A 27 -15.09 -15.69 7.46
N LEU A 28 -15.24 -16.47 6.39
CA LEU A 28 -14.68 -16.13 5.08
C LEU A 28 -15.28 -14.82 4.55
N ILE A 29 -16.60 -14.65 4.64
CA ILE A 29 -17.27 -13.42 4.22
C ILE A 29 -16.82 -12.24 5.07
N VAL A 30 -16.74 -12.41 6.39
CA VAL A 30 -16.30 -11.37 7.32
C VAL A 30 -14.86 -10.94 6.97
N PHE A 31 -13.94 -11.87 6.76
CA PHE A 31 -12.58 -11.53 6.36
C PHE A 31 -12.52 -10.86 4.98
N MET A 32 -13.33 -11.30 4.02
CA MET A 32 -13.40 -10.70 2.70
C MET A 32 -13.86 -9.22 2.76
N VAL A 33 -14.79 -8.91 3.68
CA VAL A 33 -15.30 -7.54 3.86
C VAL A 33 -14.34 -6.69 4.70
N VAL A 34 -13.74 -7.27 5.74
CA VAL A 34 -12.86 -6.54 6.68
C VAL A 34 -11.47 -6.28 6.09
N THR A 35 -10.94 -7.20 5.27
CA THR A 35 -9.59 -7.06 4.68
C THR A 35 -9.39 -5.75 3.92
N PRO A 36 -10.28 -5.33 3.00
CA PRO A 36 -10.11 -4.05 2.32
C PRO A 36 -10.25 -2.84 3.24
N LEU A 37 -10.95 -2.97 4.39
CA LEU A 37 -11.07 -1.88 5.37
C LEU A 37 -9.81 -1.72 6.22
N LEU A 38 -9.00 -2.78 6.36
CA LEU A 38 -7.72 -2.74 7.08
C LEU A 38 -6.58 -2.24 6.22
N VAL A 39 -6.75 -2.14 4.90
CA VAL A 39 -5.83 -1.40 4.04
C VAL A 39 -6.03 0.08 4.39
N GLU A 40 -5.27 0.57 5.34
CA GLU A 40 -5.19 1.99 5.64
C GLU A 40 -4.87 2.72 4.33
N HIS A 41 -5.89 3.30 3.72
CA HIS A 41 -5.70 4.36 2.75
C HIS A 41 -5.13 5.52 3.56
N ARG A 42 -3.80 5.61 3.60
CA ARG A 42 -3.15 6.78 4.16
C ARG A 42 -3.52 7.94 3.26
N GLU A 43 -4.51 8.70 3.70
CA GLU A 43 -4.88 9.94 3.03
C GLU A 43 -3.68 10.88 3.12
N VAL A 44 -2.92 10.94 2.02
CA VAL A 44 -1.91 11.97 1.84
C VAL A 44 -2.65 13.23 1.42
N LEU A 45 -2.71 14.20 2.31
CA LEU A 45 -3.27 15.50 1.99
C LEU A 45 -2.31 16.23 1.06
N LEU A 46 -2.60 16.17 -0.24
CA LEU A 46 -1.79 16.84 -1.26
C LEU A 46 -1.90 18.36 -1.16
N PRO A 47 -0.81 19.09 -1.39
CA PRO A 47 -0.87 20.53 -1.52
C PRO A 47 -1.76 20.92 -2.71
N LYS A 48 -2.56 21.99 -2.55
CA LYS A 48 -3.42 22.49 -3.61
C LYS A 48 -2.61 23.31 -4.61
N ALA A 49 -2.64 22.92 -5.89
CA ALA A 49 -2.07 23.71 -6.97
C ALA A 49 -3.16 24.36 -7.82
N GLU A 50 -2.86 25.52 -8.39
CA GLU A 50 -3.83 26.27 -9.19
C GLU A 50 -4.01 25.70 -10.60
N ASP A 51 -3.00 25.03 -11.15
CA ASP A 51 -3.05 24.47 -12.51
C ASP A 51 -2.26 23.16 -12.63
N PRO A 52 -2.84 22.02 -12.24
CA PRO A 52 -2.23 20.73 -12.51
C PRO A 52 -2.39 20.41 -14.00
N GLN A 53 -1.29 20.35 -14.74
CA GLN A 53 -1.30 19.93 -16.15
C GLN A 53 -1.05 18.40 -16.23
N PRO A 54 -2.09 17.57 -16.40
CA PRO A 54 -1.91 16.17 -16.74
C PRO A 54 -1.46 16.07 -18.19
N ARG A 55 -0.38 15.33 -18.42
CA ARG A 55 0.04 14.94 -19.79
C ARG A 55 -0.48 13.52 -20.04
N PRO A 56 -1.49 13.35 -20.89
CA PRO A 56 -2.16 12.06 -21.06
C PRO A 56 -1.30 10.97 -21.71
N ASP A 57 -0.25 11.33 -22.43
CA ASP A 57 0.56 10.41 -23.24
C ASP A 57 1.89 10.00 -22.59
N ASP A 58 2.17 10.43 -21.37
CA ASP A 58 3.43 10.11 -20.70
C ASP A 58 3.39 8.71 -20.03
N PRO A 59 4.50 7.96 -20.07
CA PRO A 59 4.60 6.70 -19.32
C PRO A 59 4.32 6.95 -17.84
N LYS A 60 3.63 6.01 -17.20
CA LYS A 60 3.24 6.14 -15.78
C LYS A 60 4.46 6.46 -14.94
N PRO A 61 4.46 7.59 -14.21
CA PRO A 61 5.57 7.97 -13.36
C PRO A 61 5.72 7.01 -12.19
N PHE A 62 6.93 6.90 -11.67
CA PHE A 62 7.19 6.14 -10.46
C PHE A 62 6.68 6.92 -9.24
N PRO A 63 5.71 6.40 -8.50
CA PRO A 63 5.10 7.13 -7.40
C PRO A 63 5.96 7.06 -6.13
N ILE A 64 6.08 8.21 -5.46
CA ILE A 64 6.69 8.34 -4.13
C ILE A 64 5.74 9.16 -3.27
N TRP A 65 5.43 8.67 -2.08
CA TRP A 65 4.61 9.40 -1.10
C TRP A 65 5.44 9.72 0.13
N ILE A 66 5.38 10.95 0.56
CA ILE A 66 5.89 11.37 1.87
C ILE A 66 4.68 11.53 2.78
N VAL A 67 4.55 10.66 3.76
CA VAL A 67 3.43 10.66 4.70
C VAL A 67 3.79 11.37 5.99
N PHE A 68 2.82 12.13 6.51
CA PHE A 68 2.96 12.77 7.81
C PHE A 68 2.92 11.72 8.92
N ALA A 69 4.06 11.54 9.58
CA ALA A 69 4.26 10.65 10.71
C ALA A 69 5.41 11.19 11.57
N SER A 70 5.64 10.62 12.73
CA SER A 70 6.79 10.94 13.56
C SER A 70 7.59 9.64 13.82
N PRO A 71 8.73 9.45 13.14
CA PRO A 71 9.33 10.26 12.06
C PRO A 71 8.54 10.18 10.75
N PRO A 72 8.73 11.13 9.81
CA PRO A 72 8.09 11.11 8.50
C PRO A 72 8.39 9.79 7.76
N GLY A 73 7.36 9.21 7.15
CA GLY A 73 7.51 7.98 6.39
C GLY A 73 7.65 8.27 4.89
N ILE A 74 8.57 7.58 4.24
CA ILE A 74 8.69 7.56 2.78
C ILE A 74 8.11 6.24 2.29
N LEU A 75 7.14 6.33 1.38
CA LEU A 75 6.57 5.19 0.70
C LEU A 75 6.93 5.29 -0.77
N ALA A 76 7.51 4.26 -1.34
CA ALA A 76 7.94 4.29 -2.74
C ALA A 76 7.45 3.06 -3.51
N GLY A 77 7.22 3.26 -4.80
CA GLY A 77 6.79 2.24 -5.74
C GLY A 77 5.28 1.99 -5.77
N PRO A 78 4.83 1.16 -6.70
CA PRO A 78 3.42 0.86 -6.89
C PRO A 78 2.76 0.21 -5.66
N ASP A 79 3.56 -0.51 -4.87
CA ASP A 79 3.09 -1.21 -3.65
C ASP A 79 3.17 -0.32 -2.40
N ALA A 80 3.57 0.97 -2.55
CA ALA A 80 3.73 1.93 -1.46
C ALA A 80 4.56 1.37 -0.27
N ARG A 81 5.68 0.71 -0.57
CA ARG A 81 6.55 0.11 0.44
C ARG A 81 7.20 1.21 1.28
N ARG A 82 7.08 1.09 2.60
CA ARG A 82 7.75 2.01 3.53
C ARG A 82 9.25 1.73 3.57
N MET A 83 10.03 2.79 3.47
CA MET A 83 11.49 2.76 3.49
C MET A 83 12.04 3.77 4.48
N ASP A 84 13.19 3.46 5.07
CA ASP A 84 13.99 4.47 5.76
C ASP A 84 14.76 5.34 4.76
N PRO A 85 15.34 6.48 5.15
CA PRO A 85 16.03 7.37 4.24
C PRO A 85 17.23 6.74 3.51
N GLN A 86 17.95 5.81 4.14
CA GLN A 86 19.10 5.14 3.53
C GLN A 86 18.65 4.09 2.52
N GLU A 87 17.67 3.28 2.90
CA GLU A 87 17.04 2.30 2.03
C GLU A 87 16.39 2.97 0.82
N PHE A 88 15.74 4.11 1.03
CA PHE A 88 15.14 4.90 -0.03
C PHE A 88 16.18 5.40 -1.04
N PHE A 89 17.29 5.97 -0.57
CA PHE A 89 18.36 6.45 -1.45
C PHE A 89 18.97 5.31 -2.29
N ALA A 90 19.27 4.17 -1.66
CA ALA A 90 19.76 2.99 -2.37
C ALA A 90 18.77 2.47 -3.42
N ALA A 91 17.48 2.43 -3.08
CA ALA A 91 16.43 2.04 -4.02
C ALA A 91 16.31 2.99 -5.21
N MET A 92 16.49 4.30 -4.99
CA MET A 92 16.49 5.29 -6.07
C MET A 92 17.69 5.14 -7.00
N GLN A 93 18.88 4.81 -6.49
CA GLN A 93 20.04 4.52 -7.32
C GLN A 93 19.81 3.30 -8.22
N VAL A 94 19.32 2.20 -7.65
CA VAL A 94 18.97 0.98 -8.41
C VAL A 94 17.90 1.26 -9.46
N LEU A 95 16.90 2.07 -9.12
CA LEU A 95 15.88 2.49 -10.07
C LEU A 95 16.46 3.32 -11.22
N HIS A 96 17.39 4.23 -10.92
CA HIS A 96 18.04 5.03 -11.94
C HIS A 96 18.90 4.19 -12.89
N GLU A 97 19.63 3.21 -12.38
CA GLU A 97 20.40 2.28 -13.21
C GLU A 97 19.51 1.46 -14.16
N SER A 98 18.35 1.01 -13.67
CA SER A 98 17.41 0.22 -14.47
C SER A 98 16.54 1.07 -15.41
N ARG A 99 16.23 2.30 -15.03
CA ARG A 99 15.35 3.23 -15.75
C ARG A 99 15.81 4.67 -15.63
N PRO A 100 16.89 5.08 -16.31
CA PRO A 100 17.46 6.42 -16.16
C PRO A 100 16.54 7.55 -16.61
N THR A 101 15.57 7.26 -17.48
CA THR A 101 14.59 8.22 -17.98
C THR A 101 13.24 8.14 -17.26
N ALA A 102 13.16 7.42 -16.15
CA ALA A 102 11.91 7.33 -15.42
C ALA A 102 11.54 8.69 -14.82
N ARG A 103 10.28 9.06 -14.99
CA ARG A 103 9.70 10.23 -14.35
C ARG A 103 9.29 9.87 -12.92
N ILE A 104 9.59 10.72 -11.97
CA ILE A 104 9.19 10.54 -10.57
C ILE A 104 7.98 11.42 -10.29
N ALA A 105 6.95 10.83 -9.67
CA ALA A 105 5.80 11.56 -9.15
C ALA A 105 5.86 11.61 -7.63
N LEU A 106 6.14 12.77 -7.07
CA LEU A 106 6.23 12.97 -5.63
C LEU A 106 4.90 13.49 -5.08
N HIS A 107 4.32 12.71 -4.16
CA HIS A 107 3.13 13.07 -3.40
C HIS A 107 3.55 13.42 -1.98
N ALA A 108 3.45 14.67 -1.60
CA ALA A 108 3.81 15.13 -0.26
C ALA A 108 2.56 15.52 0.52
N ASP A 109 2.44 15.02 1.75
CA ASP A 109 1.37 15.45 2.66
C ASP A 109 1.56 16.94 3.01
N ARG A 110 0.49 17.73 2.87
CA ARG A 110 0.52 19.19 3.11
C ARG A 110 0.89 19.59 4.54
N ARG A 111 0.82 18.66 5.50
CA ARG A 111 1.18 18.88 6.91
C ARG A 111 2.67 18.75 7.17
N LEU A 112 3.43 18.27 6.18
CA LEU A 112 4.88 18.14 6.28
C LEU A 112 5.54 19.52 6.23
N ASP A 113 6.62 19.67 6.98
CA ASP A 113 7.48 20.83 6.87
C ASP A 113 8.24 20.83 5.53
N TYR A 114 8.42 22.00 4.96
CA TYR A 114 9.14 22.16 3.69
C TYR A 114 10.54 21.52 3.70
N GLY A 115 11.24 21.57 4.84
CA GLY A 115 12.55 20.95 5.00
C GLY A 115 12.53 19.44 4.78
N GLN A 116 11.48 18.75 5.20
CA GLN A 116 11.31 17.31 5.05
C GLN A 116 11.09 16.95 3.58
N VAL A 117 10.24 17.69 2.87
CA VAL A 117 9.98 17.49 1.44
C VAL A 117 11.25 17.79 0.63
N LYS A 118 11.95 18.86 0.97
CA LYS A 118 13.21 19.25 0.31
C LYS A 118 14.32 18.20 0.48
N ALA A 119 14.39 17.54 1.65
CA ALA A 119 15.35 16.47 1.88
C ALA A 119 15.12 15.27 0.94
N VAL A 120 13.86 14.88 0.74
CA VAL A 120 13.49 13.79 -0.17
C VAL A 120 13.73 14.19 -1.62
N LEU A 121 13.37 15.42 -2.03
CA LEU A 121 13.66 15.93 -3.37
C LEU A 121 15.16 15.93 -3.67
N ARG A 122 16.00 16.32 -2.71
CA ARG A 122 17.44 16.21 -2.85
C ARG A 122 17.91 14.78 -3.04
N ALA A 123 17.44 13.86 -2.23
CA ALA A 123 17.81 12.45 -2.35
C ALA A 123 17.46 11.87 -3.73
N ILE A 124 16.31 12.24 -4.30
CA ILE A 124 15.90 11.83 -5.64
C ILE A 124 16.82 12.46 -6.71
N HIS A 125 17.12 13.75 -6.57
CA HIS A 125 18.02 14.47 -7.49
C HIS A 125 19.45 13.91 -7.43
N ASP A 126 19.97 13.65 -6.23
CA ASP A 126 21.32 13.11 -6.03
C ASP A 126 21.44 11.65 -6.53
N ALA A 127 20.33 10.91 -6.60
CA ALA A 127 20.26 9.61 -7.25
C ALA A 127 20.28 9.68 -8.79
N GLY A 128 20.21 10.89 -9.38
CA GLY A 128 20.34 11.13 -10.82
C GLY A 128 19.05 11.50 -11.56
N PHE A 129 17.91 11.58 -10.86
CA PHE A 129 16.65 11.95 -11.50
C PHE A 129 16.51 13.47 -11.64
N SER A 130 16.18 13.93 -12.85
CA SER A 130 15.96 15.35 -13.17
C SER A 130 14.48 15.67 -13.44
N ASP A 131 13.68 14.69 -13.85
CA ASP A 131 12.24 14.88 -14.13
C ASP A 131 11.40 14.43 -12.92
N ILE A 132 11.19 15.38 -12.00
CA ILE A 132 10.44 15.15 -10.77
C ILE A 132 9.17 16.00 -10.82
N GLY A 133 8.01 15.35 -10.92
CA GLY A 133 6.70 15.99 -10.83
C GLY A 133 6.22 16.02 -9.38
N LEU A 134 5.86 17.20 -8.87
CA LEU A 134 5.17 17.32 -7.60
C LEU A 134 3.66 17.25 -7.86
N LEU A 135 3.00 16.25 -7.32
CA LEU A 135 1.56 16.13 -7.44
C LEU A 135 0.87 16.91 -6.32
N ALA A 136 -0.04 17.77 -6.74
CA ALA A 136 -0.84 18.59 -5.86
C ALA A 136 -2.32 18.42 -6.17
N GLU A 137 -3.17 18.56 -5.17
CA GLU A 137 -4.62 18.52 -5.35
C GLU A 137 -5.13 19.80 -6.02
N LYS A 138 -5.99 19.67 -7.02
CA LYS A 138 -6.59 20.84 -7.68
C LYS A 138 -7.43 21.64 -6.68
N LYS A 139 -7.15 22.93 -6.56
CA LYS A 139 -7.96 23.84 -5.78
C LYS A 139 -9.34 23.97 -6.43
N THR A 140 -10.36 23.37 -5.84
CA THR A 140 -11.75 23.63 -6.25
C THR A 140 -12.05 25.09 -5.89
N LYS A 141 -12.33 25.90 -6.88
CA LYS A 141 -12.92 27.24 -6.65
C LYS A 141 -14.34 27.02 -6.13
N ASP A 142 -14.56 27.37 -4.87
CA ASP A 142 -15.90 27.64 -4.36
C ASP A 142 -16.42 28.94 -4.97
#